data_019027943de30043bde817b41e72d848
#
_entry.id   019027943de30043bde817b41e72d848
#
_cell.length_a   1.000
_cell.length_b   1.000
_cell.length_c   1.000
_cell.angle_alpha   90.00
_cell.angle_beta   90.00
_cell.angle_gamma   90.00
#
_symmetry.space_group_name_H-M   'P 1'
#
loop_
_entity.id
_entity.type
_entity.pdbx_description
1 polymer ?
#
loop_
_entity_poly.entity_id
_entity_poly.type
_entity_poly.pdbx_seq_one_letter_code
_entity_poly.pdbx_strand_id
1 'polypeptide(L)'
;MKDKFYKKTVMGGILRRFTVLFLVCTMVFGNARPLLAAEEAPEAEATPAPADPGIVSTNGIAGWPQARDIFSDSAVLMDADTGTILFDKSMDRQMYPASVTKLMTVLLALENGNLEDQVTMTETGTAYCVDGSSNLYTQVGEVFTLEQLLYGTMLKSANDMATQVGEYIGGTLDNFIQMMNDRAVSLGCTGSHFENACGMPNDAHMTTAHDLALIAQQDLKYPKFREIVNTASYTLPPTNMTSTERSMTNHNALLVVPEFFYPGIIGGKTGYTDAAQSCLSNFASRNGMTLIVITLHAMDGSYAAQDNVDLLDYGYNNFKLVDVGVADYITSGGKIIIPSTADAKDCTVEIEEYEDPTAGKMVNWVYYYSGHRVGNILMTAENADAYEQYLLKEKEKTEKKDESKANKKNNNKNNNTKKTDESSADSGKSSSVKAGTENAGTDESNEISSGKVTAEKNQDGNIRSILKKIIIGLVIFIIVFVIAMSTALNIIRNKKRRRKKRKRRK
;
A
#
# COMPACT_ATOMS: atom_id res chain seq x y z
N MET A 1 -5.68 22.18 -69.79
CA MET A 1 -5.31 20.79 -69.99
C MET A 1 -3.96 20.37 -69.32
N LYS A 2 -3.18 21.36 -68.79
CA LYS A 2 -1.87 21.07 -68.13
C LYS A 2 -1.96 20.70 -66.65
N ASP A 3 -3.00 21.09 -65.95
CA ASP A 3 -3.11 20.81 -64.50
C ASP A 3 -3.64 19.42 -64.08
N LYS A 4 -4.31 18.73 -65.02
CA LYS A 4 -4.79 17.36 -64.72
C LYS A 4 -3.67 16.31 -64.86
N PHE A 5 -2.63 16.61 -65.64
CA PHE A 5 -1.51 15.67 -65.82
C PHE A 5 -0.54 15.69 -64.64
N TYR A 6 -0.34 16.87 -64.01
CA TYR A 6 0.60 17.01 -62.87
C TYR A 6 0.11 16.31 -61.61
N LYS A 7 -1.22 16.33 -61.32
CA LYS A 7 -1.80 15.65 -60.16
C LYS A 7 -1.76 14.12 -60.29
N LYS A 8 -1.88 13.55 -61.49
CA LYS A 8 -1.83 12.09 -61.69
C LYS A 8 -0.42 11.52 -61.51
N THR A 9 0.61 12.28 -61.91
CA THR A 9 2.01 11.83 -61.85
C THR A 9 2.55 11.91 -60.39
N VAL A 10 2.14 12.93 -59.59
CA VAL A 10 2.57 13.07 -58.21
C VAL A 10 1.90 12.04 -57.30
N MET A 11 0.59 11.77 -57.51
CA MET A 11 -0.14 10.78 -56.69
C MET A 11 0.28 9.33 -57.00
N GLY A 12 0.60 9.02 -58.24
CA GLY A 12 1.17 7.69 -58.64
C GLY A 12 2.58 7.46 -58.08
N GLY A 13 3.40 8.50 -57.97
CA GLY A 13 4.74 8.44 -57.38
C GLY A 13 4.76 8.21 -55.87
N ILE A 14 3.82 8.81 -55.15
CA ILE A 14 3.68 8.63 -53.70
C ILE A 14 3.17 7.22 -53.38
N LEU A 15 2.15 6.75 -54.07
CA LEU A 15 1.59 5.41 -53.84
C LEU A 15 2.61 4.30 -54.17
N ARG A 16 3.42 4.48 -55.24
CA ARG A 16 4.49 3.53 -55.63
C ARG A 16 5.67 3.53 -54.62
N ARG A 17 5.93 4.64 -53.92
CA ARG A 17 6.94 4.71 -52.85
C ARG A 17 6.49 4.05 -51.56
N PHE A 18 5.18 4.08 -51.24
CA PHE A 18 4.64 3.38 -50.08
C PHE A 18 4.61 1.86 -50.31
N THR A 19 4.27 1.38 -51.50
CA THR A 19 4.27 -0.06 -51.84
C THR A 19 5.68 -0.65 -51.82
N VAL A 20 6.68 0.09 -52.29
CA VAL A 20 8.10 -0.34 -52.23
C VAL A 20 8.64 -0.32 -50.82
N LEU A 21 8.21 0.64 -49.97
CA LEU A 21 8.62 0.70 -48.56
C LEU A 21 8.01 -0.45 -47.74
N PHE A 22 6.77 -0.86 -48.05
CA PHE A 22 6.12 -1.99 -47.41
C PHE A 22 6.73 -3.34 -47.82
N LEU A 23 7.09 -3.48 -49.08
CA LEU A 23 7.78 -4.68 -49.57
C LEU A 23 9.24 -4.79 -49.08
N VAL A 24 9.94 -3.66 -48.89
CA VAL A 24 11.29 -3.67 -48.31
C VAL A 24 11.27 -3.98 -46.81
N CYS A 25 10.24 -3.55 -46.05
CA CYS A 25 10.08 -3.95 -44.67
C CYS A 25 9.79 -5.46 -44.54
N THR A 26 8.98 -6.04 -45.40
CA THR A 26 8.69 -7.50 -45.38
C THR A 26 9.87 -8.36 -45.81
N MET A 27 10.77 -7.86 -46.68
CA MET A 27 11.99 -8.58 -47.08
C MET A 27 13.15 -8.46 -46.08
N VAL A 28 13.17 -7.39 -45.23
CA VAL A 28 14.24 -7.21 -44.20
C VAL A 28 13.96 -8.04 -42.96
N PHE A 29 12.70 -8.37 -42.68
CA PHE A 29 12.32 -9.21 -41.51
C PHE A 29 12.09 -10.70 -41.92
N GLY A 30 12.14 -11.07 -43.18
CA GLY A 30 11.81 -12.43 -43.67
C GLY A 30 12.99 -13.40 -43.83
N ASN A 31 14.24 -12.98 -43.71
CA ASN A 31 15.41 -13.83 -43.98
C ASN A 31 16.57 -13.63 -43.00
N ALA A 32 16.31 -13.70 -41.72
CA ALA A 32 17.35 -13.93 -40.71
C ALA A 32 17.25 -15.39 -40.23
N ARG A 33 17.93 -16.30 -40.92
CA ARG A 33 18.31 -17.58 -40.33
C ARG A 33 19.54 -17.36 -39.49
N PRO A 34 19.54 -17.71 -38.20
CA PRO A 34 20.75 -17.70 -37.38
C PRO A 34 21.58 -18.95 -37.77
N LEU A 35 22.73 -18.72 -38.34
CA LEU A 35 23.81 -19.70 -38.37
C LEU A 35 24.79 -19.27 -37.30
N LEU A 36 24.76 -19.93 -36.15
CA LEU A 36 25.90 -20.19 -35.26
C LEU A 36 25.38 -21.05 -34.11
N ALA A 37 25.89 -22.26 -34.03
CA ALA A 37 25.80 -23.07 -32.86
C ALA A 37 26.45 -22.27 -31.70
N ALA A 38 25.63 -21.83 -30.78
CA ALA A 38 26.10 -21.38 -29.45
C ALA A 38 25.90 -22.57 -28.52
N GLU A 39 26.94 -22.90 -27.85
CA GLU A 39 27.06 -23.75 -26.68
C GLU A 39 25.83 -23.54 -25.77
N GLU A 40 25.14 -24.62 -25.41
CA GLU A 40 24.00 -24.60 -24.49
C GLU A 40 24.46 -24.00 -23.15
N ALA A 41 24.05 -22.76 -22.90
CA ALA A 41 24.07 -22.23 -21.56
C ALA A 41 23.11 -23.07 -20.70
N PRO A 42 23.44 -23.34 -19.42
CA PRO A 42 22.54 -24.09 -18.55
C PRO A 42 21.16 -23.42 -18.55
N GLU A 43 20.12 -24.22 -18.74
CA GLU A 43 18.73 -23.80 -18.63
C GLU A 43 18.58 -23.02 -17.32
N ALA A 44 18.27 -21.72 -17.43
CA ALA A 44 17.81 -20.96 -16.30
C ALA A 44 16.55 -21.68 -15.78
N GLU A 45 16.59 -22.15 -14.55
CA GLU A 45 15.42 -22.70 -13.88
C GLU A 45 14.25 -21.74 -14.07
N ALA A 46 13.19 -22.26 -14.66
CA ALA A 46 11.99 -21.50 -14.96
C ALA A 46 11.52 -20.83 -13.67
N THR A 47 11.50 -19.50 -13.65
CA THR A 47 10.76 -18.74 -12.66
C THR A 47 9.39 -19.38 -12.49
N PRO A 48 8.94 -19.71 -11.26
CA PRO A 48 7.64 -20.32 -11.07
C PRO A 48 6.58 -19.47 -11.73
N ALA A 49 5.74 -20.11 -12.54
CA ALA A 49 4.62 -19.45 -13.20
C ALA A 49 3.84 -18.65 -12.18
N PRO A 50 3.41 -17.42 -12.47
CA PRO A 50 2.63 -16.61 -11.56
C PRO A 50 1.44 -17.44 -11.08
N ALA A 51 1.34 -17.65 -9.77
CA ALA A 51 0.13 -18.20 -9.17
C ALA A 51 -1.05 -17.30 -9.56
N ASP A 52 -2.21 -17.90 -9.75
CA ASP A 52 -3.44 -17.25 -10.21
C ASP A 52 -3.66 -15.92 -9.48
N PRO A 53 -3.61 -14.76 -10.18
CA PRO A 53 -3.76 -13.47 -9.53
C PRO A 53 -5.24 -13.25 -9.26
N GLY A 54 -5.73 -13.45 -8.05
CA GLY A 54 -7.06 -12.91 -7.87
C GLY A 54 -7.92 -13.37 -6.73
N ILE A 55 -7.54 -14.29 -5.91
CA ILE A 55 -8.37 -14.66 -4.76
C ILE A 55 -7.96 -13.82 -3.56
N VAL A 56 -8.90 -12.98 -3.09
CA VAL A 56 -8.79 -12.34 -1.77
C VAL A 56 -9.13 -13.41 -0.73
N SER A 57 -8.10 -13.99 -0.10
CA SER A 57 -8.25 -15.17 0.77
C SER A 57 -9.10 -14.86 2.01
N THR A 58 -9.01 -13.64 2.55
CA THR A 58 -9.82 -13.18 3.68
C THR A 58 -11.34 -13.15 3.38
N ASN A 59 -11.75 -13.10 2.11
CA ASN A 59 -13.16 -13.22 1.72
C ASN A 59 -13.75 -14.61 2.02
N GLY A 60 -12.93 -15.62 2.23
CA GLY A 60 -13.35 -16.96 2.64
C GLY A 60 -13.63 -17.11 4.13
N ILE A 61 -13.31 -16.13 4.98
CA ILE A 61 -13.52 -16.20 6.42
C ILE A 61 -14.98 -15.89 6.75
N ALA A 62 -15.63 -16.79 7.49
CA ALA A 62 -17.04 -16.64 7.85
C ALA A 62 -17.27 -15.38 8.70
N GLY A 63 -18.21 -14.51 8.27
CA GLY A 63 -18.53 -13.26 8.97
C GLY A 63 -17.50 -12.15 8.81
N TRP A 64 -16.40 -12.38 8.05
CA TRP A 64 -15.44 -11.35 7.71
C TRP A 64 -16.03 -10.41 6.64
N PRO A 65 -15.76 -9.10 6.70
CA PRO A 65 -16.23 -8.16 5.68
C PRO A 65 -15.68 -8.55 4.30
N GLN A 66 -16.54 -8.50 3.28
CA GLN A 66 -16.11 -8.80 1.91
C GLN A 66 -15.33 -7.61 1.34
N ALA A 67 -14.12 -7.87 0.87
CA ALA A 67 -13.31 -6.91 0.16
C ALA A 67 -13.46 -7.07 -1.35
N ARG A 68 -13.41 -5.97 -2.09
CA ARG A 68 -13.31 -6.01 -3.55
C ARG A 68 -11.89 -6.39 -3.99
N ASP A 69 -11.76 -6.87 -5.22
CA ASP A 69 -10.45 -7.07 -5.84
C ASP A 69 -9.77 -5.72 -6.12
N ILE A 70 -8.46 -5.74 -6.18
CA ILE A 70 -7.57 -4.60 -6.38
C ILE A 70 -6.66 -4.83 -7.59
N PHE A 71 -6.01 -3.77 -8.08
CA PHE A 71 -5.16 -3.81 -9.27
C PHE A 71 -3.81 -4.48 -9.04
N SER A 72 -3.26 -4.38 -7.82
CA SER A 72 -1.97 -4.99 -7.47
C SER A 72 -2.05 -6.51 -7.44
N ASP A 73 -1.00 -7.20 -7.88
CA ASP A 73 -0.93 -8.67 -7.92
C ASP A 73 -0.81 -9.30 -6.53
N SER A 74 -0.17 -8.61 -5.60
CA SER A 74 -0.02 -9.04 -4.20
C SER A 74 -0.24 -7.85 -3.28
N ALA A 75 -0.99 -8.07 -2.19
CA ALA A 75 -1.22 -7.05 -1.18
C ALA A 75 -1.61 -7.61 0.18
N VAL A 76 -1.33 -6.81 1.21
CA VAL A 76 -1.76 -7.04 2.58
C VAL A 76 -2.25 -5.74 3.21
N LEU A 77 -3.32 -5.84 4.00
CA LEU A 77 -3.71 -4.84 4.99
C LEU A 77 -3.58 -5.45 6.38
N MET A 78 -2.77 -4.87 7.23
CA MET A 78 -2.48 -5.35 8.58
C MET A 78 -2.72 -4.23 9.61
N ASP A 79 -3.31 -4.57 10.75
CA ASP A 79 -3.31 -3.68 11.91
C ASP A 79 -1.94 -3.71 12.61
N ALA A 80 -1.35 -2.53 12.81
CA ALA A 80 0.01 -2.42 13.32
C ALA A 80 0.15 -2.85 14.79
N ASP A 81 -0.91 -2.68 15.61
CA ASP A 81 -0.87 -2.97 17.04
C ASP A 81 -1.04 -4.48 17.31
N THR A 82 -1.97 -5.13 16.61
CA THR A 82 -2.32 -6.54 16.84
C THR A 82 -1.61 -7.52 15.90
N GLY A 83 -1.05 -7.02 14.78
CA GLY A 83 -0.51 -7.84 13.71
C GLY A 83 -1.58 -8.63 12.93
N THR A 84 -2.86 -8.29 13.10
CA THR A 84 -3.97 -8.97 12.44
C THR A 84 -4.02 -8.61 10.96
N ILE A 85 -4.11 -9.63 10.11
CA ILE A 85 -4.30 -9.46 8.66
C ILE A 85 -5.79 -9.22 8.39
N LEU A 86 -6.11 -8.02 7.89
CA LEU A 86 -7.48 -7.62 7.54
C LEU A 86 -7.83 -7.94 6.10
N PHE A 87 -6.83 -7.92 5.22
CA PHE A 87 -6.94 -8.23 3.81
C PHE A 87 -5.70 -8.97 3.34
N ASP A 88 -5.89 -10.01 2.57
CA ASP A 88 -4.84 -10.82 1.94
C ASP A 88 -5.21 -11.12 0.49
N LYS A 89 -4.35 -10.67 -0.41
CA LYS A 89 -4.31 -11.09 -1.82
C LYS A 89 -2.91 -11.58 -2.13
N SER A 90 -2.71 -12.91 -2.09
CA SER A 90 -1.39 -13.52 -2.36
C SER A 90 -0.25 -12.88 -1.55
N MET A 91 -0.50 -12.56 -0.27
CA MET A 91 0.42 -11.77 0.55
C MET A 91 1.78 -12.41 0.74
N ASP A 92 1.87 -13.75 0.69
CA ASP A 92 3.11 -14.52 0.85
C ASP A 92 3.80 -14.87 -0.48
N ARG A 93 3.28 -14.36 -1.61
CA ARG A 93 3.91 -14.54 -2.92
C ARG A 93 5.19 -13.71 -2.98
N GLN A 94 6.31 -14.36 -3.35
CA GLN A 94 7.59 -13.67 -3.57
C GLN A 94 7.50 -12.73 -4.77
N MET A 95 7.91 -11.49 -4.58
CA MET A 95 7.88 -10.41 -5.55
C MET A 95 9.15 -9.56 -5.44
N TYR A 96 9.49 -8.86 -6.50
CA TYR A 96 10.53 -7.84 -6.44
C TYR A 96 10.03 -6.61 -5.67
N PRO A 97 10.72 -6.17 -4.61
CA PRO A 97 10.27 -5.03 -3.78
C PRO A 97 10.55 -3.66 -4.38
N ALA A 98 11.47 -3.56 -5.34
CA ALA A 98 12.04 -2.29 -5.74
C ALA A 98 12.48 -1.47 -4.50
N SER A 99 12.33 -0.14 -4.53
CA SER A 99 12.74 0.74 -3.43
C SER A 99 11.94 0.62 -2.12
N VAL A 100 10.91 -0.26 -2.05
CA VAL A 100 10.28 -0.57 -0.76
C VAL A 100 11.27 -1.32 0.17
N THR A 101 12.30 -1.96 -0.37
CA THR A 101 13.50 -2.46 0.34
C THR A 101 14.04 -1.49 1.39
N LYS A 102 13.95 -0.18 1.12
CA LYS A 102 14.51 0.87 1.98
C LYS A 102 13.84 0.96 3.37
N LEU A 103 12.69 0.31 3.57
CA LEU A 103 12.12 0.10 4.91
C LEU A 103 13.11 -0.67 5.78
N MET A 104 13.63 -1.82 5.33
CA MET A 104 14.63 -2.59 6.07
C MET A 104 15.93 -1.80 6.28
N THR A 105 16.36 -1.01 5.29
CA THR A 105 17.57 -0.18 5.40
C THR A 105 17.42 0.88 6.49
N VAL A 106 16.29 1.54 6.55
CA VAL A 106 16.01 2.58 7.55
C VAL A 106 15.80 1.96 8.94
N LEU A 107 15.11 0.81 9.02
CA LEU A 107 14.97 0.08 10.28
C LEU A 107 16.33 -0.21 10.91
N LEU A 108 17.24 -0.83 10.16
CA LEU A 108 18.58 -1.15 10.68
C LEU A 108 19.39 0.10 11.04
N ALA A 109 19.23 1.19 10.31
CA ALA A 109 19.88 2.46 10.64
C ALA A 109 19.35 3.05 11.95
N LEU A 110 18.04 2.96 12.20
CA LEU A 110 17.43 3.43 13.44
C LEU A 110 17.74 2.53 14.65
N GLU A 111 17.97 1.24 14.41
CA GLU A 111 18.32 0.27 15.44
C GLU A 111 19.80 0.37 15.86
N ASN A 112 20.71 0.73 14.95
CA ASN A 112 22.16 0.57 15.15
C ASN A 112 22.96 1.87 15.01
N GLY A 113 22.39 2.95 14.47
CA GLY A 113 23.08 4.21 14.22
C GLY A 113 22.69 5.33 15.18
N ASN A 114 23.56 6.36 15.27
CA ASN A 114 23.22 7.63 15.88
C ASN A 114 22.94 8.67 14.80
N LEU A 115 21.78 9.30 14.82
CA LEU A 115 21.30 10.22 13.78
C LEU A 115 22.21 11.45 13.55
N GLU A 116 22.94 11.86 14.59
CA GLU A 116 23.87 13.01 14.55
C GLU A 116 25.24 12.66 13.96
N ASP A 117 25.53 11.37 13.74
CA ASP A 117 26.84 10.93 13.24
C ASP A 117 27.10 11.52 11.85
N GLN A 118 28.34 12.01 11.67
CA GLN A 118 28.81 12.54 10.40
C GLN A 118 29.29 11.39 9.52
N VAL A 119 28.55 11.12 8.47
CA VAL A 119 28.82 10.03 7.51
C VAL A 119 29.44 10.62 6.25
N THR A 120 30.61 10.14 5.89
CA THR A 120 31.31 10.54 4.67
C THR A 120 30.93 9.59 3.53
N MET A 121 30.48 10.13 2.40
CA MET A 121 30.21 9.36 1.18
C MET A 121 31.48 8.71 0.65
N THR A 122 31.41 7.45 0.35
CA THR A 122 32.49 6.64 -0.20
C THR A 122 32.26 6.32 -1.69
N GLU A 123 33.22 5.64 -2.31
CA GLU A 123 33.04 5.08 -3.67
C GLU A 123 31.88 4.06 -3.70
N THR A 124 31.69 3.28 -2.62
CA THR A 124 30.58 2.31 -2.48
C THR A 124 29.23 3.01 -2.55
N GLY A 125 29.01 4.05 -1.73
CA GLY A 125 27.77 4.82 -1.73
C GLY A 125 27.48 5.47 -3.08
N THR A 126 28.48 6.16 -3.65
CA THR A 126 28.34 6.88 -4.92
C THR A 126 28.29 5.98 -6.16
N ALA A 127 28.65 4.69 -6.07
CA ALA A 127 28.53 3.73 -7.18
C ALA A 127 27.08 3.59 -7.69
N TYR A 128 26.09 3.90 -6.84
CA TYR A 128 24.68 3.87 -7.20
C TYR A 128 24.12 5.20 -7.72
N CYS A 129 24.97 6.21 -7.99
CA CYS A 129 24.63 7.43 -8.75
C CYS A 129 24.56 7.12 -10.25
N VAL A 130 23.65 6.24 -10.65
CA VAL A 130 23.48 5.81 -12.05
C VAL A 130 22.39 6.66 -12.72
N ASP A 131 22.69 7.16 -13.93
CA ASP A 131 21.71 7.92 -14.72
C ASP A 131 20.43 7.13 -14.96
N GLY A 132 19.29 7.76 -14.67
CA GLY A 132 17.97 7.15 -14.79
C GLY A 132 17.49 6.45 -13.52
N SER A 133 18.35 6.29 -12.49
CA SER A 133 17.94 5.81 -11.18
C SER A 133 17.67 6.96 -10.20
N SER A 134 16.95 6.67 -9.10
CA SER A 134 16.73 7.66 -8.04
C SER A 134 18.00 7.87 -7.23
N ASN A 135 18.57 9.08 -7.26
CA ASN A 135 19.76 9.43 -6.46
C ASN A 135 19.81 10.96 -6.24
N LEU A 136 20.72 11.42 -5.39
CA LEU A 136 20.97 12.83 -5.09
C LEU A 136 22.33 13.31 -5.62
N TYR A 137 22.97 12.49 -6.47
CA TYR A 137 24.26 12.78 -7.09
C TYR A 137 25.31 13.21 -6.06
N THR A 138 25.38 12.47 -4.96
CA THR A 138 26.37 12.67 -3.92
C THR A 138 27.78 12.41 -4.43
N GLN A 139 28.78 13.04 -3.81
CA GLN A 139 30.17 12.95 -4.25
C GLN A 139 31.02 12.21 -3.20
N VAL A 140 32.02 11.47 -3.63
CA VAL A 140 33.02 10.86 -2.71
C VAL A 140 33.65 11.94 -1.85
N GLY A 141 33.66 11.76 -0.53
CA GLY A 141 34.13 12.75 0.43
C GLY A 141 33.09 13.79 0.87
N GLU A 142 31.87 13.76 0.31
CA GLU A 142 30.78 14.60 0.79
C GLU A 142 30.27 14.09 2.13
N VAL A 143 29.95 14.98 3.06
CA VAL A 143 29.60 14.64 4.43
C VAL A 143 28.15 15.05 4.72
N PHE A 144 27.39 14.11 5.31
CA PHE A 144 26.02 14.30 5.76
C PHE A 144 25.86 13.75 7.19
N THR A 145 24.86 14.19 7.92
CA THR A 145 24.44 13.43 9.09
C THR A 145 23.72 12.15 8.67
N LEU A 146 23.71 11.12 9.52
CA LEU A 146 22.93 9.91 9.26
C LEU A 146 21.45 10.27 9.04
N GLU A 147 20.91 11.19 9.83
CA GLU A 147 19.53 11.68 9.65
C GLU A 147 19.29 12.25 8.24
N GLN A 148 20.20 13.06 7.71
CA GLN A 148 20.10 13.61 6.35
C GLN A 148 20.11 12.51 5.28
N LEU A 149 20.91 11.47 5.46
CA LEU A 149 20.92 10.31 4.59
C LEU A 149 19.57 9.56 4.62
N LEU A 150 18.94 9.43 5.81
CA LEU A 150 17.64 8.79 5.94
C LEU A 150 16.53 9.61 5.25
N TYR A 151 16.54 10.94 5.36
CA TYR A 151 15.61 11.81 4.60
C TYR A 151 15.78 11.62 3.09
N GLY A 152 17.00 11.62 2.57
CA GLY A 152 17.25 11.38 1.14
C GLY A 152 16.81 9.98 0.70
N THR A 153 17.08 8.97 1.53
CA THR A 153 16.69 7.57 1.32
C THR A 153 15.18 7.42 1.20
N MET A 154 14.40 8.07 2.07
CA MET A 154 12.95 7.89 2.09
C MET A 154 12.21 8.83 1.14
N LEU A 155 12.47 10.14 1.15
CA LEU A 155 11.72 11.11 0.37
C LEU A 155 12.06 11.05 -1.11
N LYS A 156 13.37 11.08 -1.44
CA LYS A 156 13.86 11.04 -2.83
C LYS A 156 14.08 9.63 -3.34
N SER A 157 13.99 8.64 -2.45
CA SER A 157 14.36 7.25 -2.78
C SER A 157 15.82 7.11 -3.24
N ALA A 158 16.71 7.97 -2.75
CA ALA A 158 18.11 8.10 -3.19
C ALA A 158 18.88 6.79 -2.94
N ASN A 159 19.34 6.14 -4.01
CA ASN A 159 20.06 4.86 -3.95
C ASN A 159 21.46 5.03 -3.40
N ASP A 160 22.13 6.12 -3.78
CA ASP A 160 23.44 6.51 -3.27
C ASP A 160 23.43 6.69 -1.74
N MET A 161 22.45 7.40 -1.21
CA MET A 161 22.28 7.60 0.22
C MET A 161 21.93 6.29 0.95
N ALA A 162 20.99 5.49 0.41
CA ALA A 162 20.63 4.21 1.00
C ALA A 162 21.81 3.23 1.07
N THR A 163 22.64 3.20 0.03
CA THR A 163 23.84 2.35 -0.02
C THR A 163 24.88 2.83 0.97
N GLN A 164 25.09 4.16 1.10
CA GLN A 164 25.99 4.71 2.09
C GLN A 164 25.52 4.45 3.53
N VAL A 165 24.21 4.52 3.80
CA VAL A 165 23.63 4.11 5.08
C VAL A 165 24.00 2.64 5.37
N GLY A 166 23.83 1.76 4.37
CA GLY A 166 24.19 0.35 4.53
C GLY A 166 25.67 0.13 4.84
N GLU A 167 26.56 0.76 4.07
CA GLU A 167 27.99 0.64 4.33
C GLU A 167 28.37 1.21 5.71
N TYR A 168 27.81 2.35 6.10
CA TYR A 168 28.09 2.98 7.39
C TYR A 168 27.66 2.10 8.58
N ILE A 169 26.43 1.58 8.54
CA ILE A 169 25.86 0.77 9.63
C ILE A 169 26.53 -0.62 9.68
N GLY A 170 26.79 -1.22 8.53
CA GLY A 170 27.41 -2.55 8.45
C GLY A 170 28.93 -2.53 8.56
N GLY A 171 29.58 -1.37 8.43
CA GLY A 171 31.02 -1.27 8.24
C GLY A 171 31.46 -1.68 6.84
N THR A 172 30.74 -2.59 6.20
CA THR A 172 30.82 -2.94 4.78
C THR A 172 29.40 -3.21 4.25
N LEU A 173 29.20 -3.05 2.94
CA LEU A 173 27.89 -3.33 2.33
C LEU A 173 27.51 -4.80 2.45
N ASP A 174 28.48 -5.73 2.28
CA ASP A 174 28.22 -7.16 2.40
C ASP A 174 27.72 -7.54 3.82
N ASN A 175 28.38 -6.99 4.86
CA ASN A 175 27.92 -7.20 6.23
C ASN A 175 26.55 -6.61 6.48
N PHE A 176 26.24 -5.45 5.90
CA PHE A 176 24.90 -4.85 6.01
C PHE A 176 23.83 -5.73 5.34
N ILE A 177 24.11 -6.30 4.17
CA ILE A 177 23.20 -7.23 3.49
C ILE A 177 22.95 -8.46 4.37
N GLN A 178 23.98 -8.99 5.02
CA GLN A 178 23.81 -10.07 6.00
C GLN A 178 22.91 -9.63 7.16
N MET A 179 23.12 -8.43 7.73
CA MET A 179 22.27 -7.87 8.78
C MET A 179 20.80 -7.74 8.32
N MET A 180 20.55 -7.31 7.07
CA MET A 180 19.18 -7.23 6.51
C MET A 180 18.52 -8.61 6.52
N ASN A 181 19.20 -9.65 6.07
CA ASN A 181 18.67 -11.01 6.00
C ASN A 181 18.49 -11.61 7.39
N ASP A 182 19.43 -11.44 8.31
CA ASP A 182 19.31 -11.90 9.70
C ASP A 182 18.14 -11.20 10.41
N ARG A 183 17.98 -9.89 10.16
CA ARG A 183 16.88 -9.14 10.74
C ARG A 183 15.54 -9.59 10.17
N ALA A 184 15.44 -9.86 8.88
CA ALA A 184 14.23 -10.41 8.27
C ALA A 184 13.82 -11.73 8.94
N VAL A 185 14.75 -12.66 9.11
CA VAL A 185 14.52 -13.93 9.82
C VAL A 185 14.02 -13.67 11.25
N SER A 186 14.66 -12.76 11.98
CA SER A 186 14.28 -12.44 13.37
C SER A 186 12.90 -11.82 13.50
N LEU A 187 12.39 -11.19 12.43
CA LEU A 187 11.03 -10.62 12.35
C LEU A 187 9.99 -11.66 11.92
N GLY A 188 10.39 -12.89 11.59
CA GLY A 188 9.49 -13.92 11.08
C GLY A 188 9.22 -13.82 9.57
N CYS A 189 10.00 -13.04 8.84
CA CYS A 189 9.92 -12.98 7.38
C CYS A 189 10.38 -14.31 6.78
N THR A 190 9.53 -14.95 5.99
CA THR A 190 9.79 -16.29 5.44
C THR A 190 10.04 -16.28 3.93
N GLY A 191 9.69 -15.21 3.25
CA GLY A 191 9.79 -15.08 1.79
C GLY A 191 10.75 -13.97 1.34
N SER A 192 11.53 -13.36 2.24
CA SER A 192 12.43 -12.26 1.92
C SER A 192 13.88 -12.69 1.83
N HIS A 193 14.57 -12.18 0.81
CA HIS A 193 16.01 -12.20 0.68
C HIS A 193 16.51 -10.90 0.06
N PHE A 194 17.45 -10.24 0.70
CA PHE A 194 18.00 -8.96 0.30
C PHE A 194 19.41 -9.12 -0.27
N GLU A 195 19.70 -8.44 -1.39
CA GLU A 195 20.99 -8.44 -2.08
C GLU A 195 21.62 -7.05 -2.15
N ASN A 196 20.86 -6.00 -1.77
CA ASN A 196 21.34 -4.64 -1.70
C ASN A 196 20.47 -3.77 -0.80
N ALA A 197 20.99 -2.62 -0.38
CA ALA A 197 20.31 -1.71 0.54
C ALA A 197 19.23 -0.82 -0.11
N CYS A 198 19.10 -0.81 -1.43
CA CYS A 198 18.29 0.20 -2.12
C CYS A 198 17.14 -0.36 -2.98
N GLY A 199 17.12 -1.68 -3.24
CA GLY A 199 16.09 -2.33 -4.04
C GLY A 199 16.36 -2.28 -5.55
N MET A 200 17.63 -2.17 -5.94
CA MET A 200 18.03 -2.35 -7.34
C MET A 200 17.82 -3.80 -7.79
N PRO A 201 17.49 -4.02 -9.07
CA PRO A 201 17.19 -5.35 -9.57
C PRO A 201 18.33 -6.36 -9.34
N ASN A 202 17.96 -7.51 -8.79
CA ASN A 202 18.77 -8.71 -8.67
C ASN A 202 17.77 -9.88 -8.57
N ASP A 203 18.00 -10.98 -9.26
CA ASP A 203 17.05 -12.11 -9.33
C ASP A 203 16.78 -12.75 -7.97
N ALA A 204 17.75 -12.70 -7.05
CA ALA A 204 17.60 -13.20 -5.69
C ALA A 204 17.00 -12.17 -4.72
N HIS A 205 16.87 -10.88 -5.12
CA HIS A 205 16.34 -9.82 -4.27
C HIS A 205 14.81 -9.84 -4.24
N MET A 206 14.23 -10.66 -3.39
CA MET A 206 12.80 -10.94 -3.33
C MET A 206 12.24 -10.66 -1.94
N THR A 207 10.94 -10.41 -1.87
CA THR A 207 10.18 -10.25 -0.61
C THR A 207 8.73 -10.62 -0.83
N THR A 208 7.91 -10.53 0.23
CA THR A 208 6.45 -10.68 0.16
C THR A 208 5.77 -9.44 0.73
N ALA A 209 4.50 -9.22 0.40
CA ALA A 209 3.74 -8.13 0.99
C ALA A 209 3.62 -8.29 2.51
N HIS A 210 3.46 -9.53 2.99
CA HIS A 210 3.42 -9.87 4.40
C HIS A 210 4.74 -9.52 5.12
N ASP A 211 5.87 -9.97 4.59
CA ASP A 211 7.17 -9.69 5.20
C ASP A 211 7.46 -8.19 5.29
N LEU A 212 7.13 -7.43 4.23
CA LEU A 212 7.26 -5.96 4.27
C LEU A 212 6.34 -5.32 5.31
N ALA A 213 5.16 -5.90 5.58
CA ALA A 213 4.28 -5.41 6.64
C ALA A 213 4.88 -5.69 8.04
N LEU A 214 5.54 -6.84 8.25
CA LEU A 214 6.26 -7.12 9.48
C LEU A 214 7.44 -6.16 9.71
N ILE A 215 8.20 -5.85 8.66
CA ILE A 215 9.27 -4.85 8.71
C ILE A 215 8.69 -3.47 9.05
N ALA A 216 7.65 -3.04 8.35
CA ALA A 216 6.98 -1.76 8.57
C ALA A 216 6.39 -1.64 9.98
N GLN A 217 5.88 -2.74 10.54
CA GLN A 217 5.40 -2.79 11.93
C GLN A 217 6.51 -2.44 12.92
N GLN A 218 7.75 -2.86 12.68
CA GLN A 218 8.90 -2.47 13.51
C GLN A 218 9.29 -1.02 13.27
N ASP A 219 9.39 -0.59 12.00
CA ASP A 219 9.66 0.80 11.65
C ASP A 219 8.75 1.78 12.38
N LEU A 220 7.45 1.48 12.43
CA LEU A 220 6.43 2.32 13.07
C LEU A 220 6.61 2.46 14.59
N LYS A 221 7.43 1.67 15.25
CA LYS A 221 7.78 1.84 16.66
C LYS A 221 8.75 2.99 16.89
N TYR A 222 9.46 3.44 15.84
CA TYR A 222 10.42 4.54 15.92
C TYR A 222 9.75 5.88 15.57
N PRO A 223 9.67 6.84 16.53
CA PRO A 223 9.10 8.16 16.26
C PRO A 223 9.78 8.89 15.10
N LYS A 224 11.11 8.72 14.97
CA LYS A 224 11.89 9.32 13.88
C LYS A 224 11.50 8.76 12.51
N PHE A 225 11.21 7.47 12.41
CA PHE A 225 10.69 6.90 11.17
C PHE A 225 9.37 7.58 10.76
N ARG A 226 8.42 7.69 11.70
CA ARG A 226 7.12 8.36 11.46
C ARG A 226 7.30 9.81 11.02
N GLU A 227 8.25 10.53 11.62
CA GLU A 227 8.59 11.91 11.24
C GLU A 227 9.11 11.98 9.81
N ILE A 228 10.10 11.15 9.46
CA ILE A 228 10.72 11.14 8.11
C ILE A 228 9.68 10.83 7.04
N VAL A 229 8.90 9.75 7.19
CA VAL A 229 7.93 9.34 6.16
C VAL A 229 6.74 10.29 6.03
N ASN A 230 6.42 11.06 7.08
CA ASN A 230 5.38 12.09 7.08
C ASN A 230 5.85 13.43 6.50
N THR A 231 7.14 13.60 6.29
CA THR A 231 7.70 14.84 5.76
C THR A 231 7.39 14.98 4.27
N ALA A 232 6.61 16.00 3.90
CA ALA A 232 6.22 16.25 2.52
C ALA A 232 7.37 16.79 1.66
N SER A 233 8.24 17.61 2.26
CA SER A 233 9.45 18.14 1.59
C SER A 233 10.55 18.39 2.62
N TYR A 234 11.79 18.19 2.18
CA TYR A 234 12.97 18.43 3.00
C TYR A 234 14.06 19.09 2.15
N THR A 235 14.78 20.04 2.72
CA THR A 235 15.90 20.70 2.05
C THR A 235 17.21 20.36 2.77
N LEU A 236 18.09 19.63 2.10
CA LEU A 236 19.44 19.41 2.54
C LEU A 236 20.21 20.72 2.50
N PRO A 237 20.87 21.10 3.60
CA PRO A 237 21.72 22.29 3.62
C PRO A 237 22.95 22.10 2.72
N PRO A 238 23.72 23.17 2.45
CA PRO A 238 25.03 23.07 1.86
C PRO A 238 25.92 22.08 2.62
N THR A 239 26.77 21.36 1.89
CA THR A 239 27.73 20.41 2.46
C THR A 239 29.16 20.94 2.36
N ASN A 240 30.14 20.14 2.80
CA ASN A 240 31.56 20.45 2.63
C ASN A 240 32.00 20.51 1.15
N MET A 241 31.19 19.94 0.21
CA MET A 241 31.52 19.86 -1.22
C MET A 241 30.61 20.66 -2.13
N THR A 242 29.44 21.07 -1.67
CA THR A 242 28.49 21.89 -2.43
C THR A 242 27.92 23.02 -1.59
N SER A 243 27.94 24.24 -2.15
CA SER A 243 27.33 25.43 -1.55
C SER A 243 25.85 25.57 -1.85
N THR A 244 25.28 24.67 -2.67
CA THR A 244 23.88 24.68 -3.09
C THR A 244 23.04 23.77 -2.22
N GLU A 245 21.92 24.27 -1.73
CA GLU A 245 20.89 23.48 -1.08
C GLU A 245 20.25 22.50 -2.07
N ARG A 246 19.84 21.32 -1.60
CA ARG A 246 19.12 20.32 -2.38
C ARG A 246 17.74 20.08 -1.79
N SER A 247 16.72 20.60 -2.43
CA SER A 247 15.33 20.38 -2.02
C SER A 247 14.79 19.09 -2.65
N MET A 248 14.07 18.32 -1.86
CA MET A 248 13.40 17.09 -2.28
C MET A 248 11.98 17.05 -1.78
N THR A 249 11.09 16.49 -2.59
CA THR A 249 9.68 16.28 -2.27
C THR A 249 9.44 14.79 -2.12
N ASN A 250 8.61 14.42 -1.17
CA ASN A 250 8.20 13.04 -0.97
C ASN A 250 7.45 12.53 -2.22
N HIS A 251 7.70 11.30 -2.61
CA HIS A 251 7.07 10.68 -3.78
C HIS A 251 5.73 9.99 -3.45
N ASN A 252 5.33 9.95 -2.18
CA ASN A 252 4.11 9.27 -1.75
C ASN A 252 2.86 10.07 -2.13
N ALA A 253 2.07 9.54 -3.07
CA ALA A 253 0.87 10.22 -3.58
C ALA A 253 -0.17 10.45 -2.47
N LEU A 254 -0.34 9.54 -1.51
CA LEU A 254 -1.30 9.69 -0.43
C LEU A 254 -0.94 10.81 0.56
N LEU A 255 0.30 11.31 0.50
CA LEU A 255 0.78 12.42 1.33
C LEU A 255 0.78 13.76 0.59
N VAL A 256 1.15 13.78 -0.70
CA VAL A 256 1.46 15.04 -1.41
C VAL A 256 0.61 15.32 -2.65
N VAL A 257 -0.17 14.35 -3.15
CA VAL A 257 -1.02 14.53 -4.34
C VAL A 257 -2.47 14.74 -3.89
N PRO A 258 -3.10 15.90 -4.19
CA PRO A 258 -4.44 16.23 -3.70
C PRO A 258 -5.50 15.18 -4.00
N GLU A 259 -5.46 14.54 -5.18
CA GLU A 259 -6.42 13.54 -5.62
C GLU A 259 -6.34 12.25 -4.79
N PHE A 260 -5.17 11.94 -4.23
CA PHE A 260 -4.93 10.75 -3.43
C PHE A 260 -4.70 11.03 -1.94
N PHE A 261 -4.67 12.33 -1.56
CA PHE A 261 -4.41 12.69 -0.16
C PHE A 261 -5.35 11.94 0.79
N TYR A 262 -4.75 11.21 1.74
CA TYR A 262 -5.52 10.36 2.65
C TYR A 262 -5.50 10.94 4.08
N PRO A 263 -6.65 11.32 4.66
CA PRO A 263 -6.71 11.83 6.03
C PRO A 263 -6.19 10.79 7.03
N GLY A 264 -5.27 11.20 7.91
CA GLY A 264 -4.63 10.31 8.88
C GLY A 264 -3.42 9.56 8.36
N ILE A 265 -2.96 9.87 7.13
CA ILE A 265 -1.72 9.29 6.59
C ILE A 265 -0.52 9.61 7.49
N ILE A 266 0.24 8.60 7.84
CA ILE A 266 1.54 8.72 8.50
C ILE A 266 2.62 8.88 7.42
N GLY A 267 2.50 8.22 6.29
CA GLY A 267 3.46 8.21 5.21
C GLY A 267 3.67 6.82 4.65
N GLY A 268 4.79 6.61 3.99
CA GLY A 268 5.13 5.31 3.40
C GLY A 268 6.30 5.38 2.43
N LYS A 269 6.44 4.35 1.58
CA LYS A 269 7.53 4.24 0.61
C LYS A 269 7.03 3.75 -0.74
N THR A 270 7.42 4.44 -1.80
CA THR A 270 7.19 4.04 -3.20
C THR A 270 8.34 3.21 -3.73
N GLY A 271 8.07 2.29 -4.65
CA GLY A 271 9.07 1.54 -5.40
C GLY A 271 8.67 1.34 -6.85
N TYR A 272 9.63 1.36 -7.75
CA TYR A 272 9.44 1.02 -9.15
C TYR A 272 10.72 0.47 -9.76
N THR A 273 10.62 -0.61 -10.48
CA THR A 273 11.55 -1.10 -11.51
C THR A 273 10.71 -1.78 -12.60
N ASP A 274 11.27 -2.00 -13.79
CA ASP A 274 10.54 -2.69 -14.85
C ASP A 274 10.07 -4.09 -14.42
N ALA A 275 10.87 -4.81 -13.62
CA ALA A 275 10.53 -6.14 -13.13
C ALA A 275 9.53 -6.10 -11.95
N ALA A 276 9.63 -5.11 -11.06
CA ALA A 276 8.76 -4.98 -9.90
C ALA A 276 7.43 -4.28 -10.22
N GLN A 277 7.35 -3.55 -11.33
CA GLN A 277 6.28 -2.59 -11.57
C GLN A 277 6.12 -1.62 -10.38
N SER A 278 4.94 -1.05 -10.15
CA SER A 278 4.71 -0.14 -9.04
C SER A 278 4.45 -0.89 -7.73
N CYS A 279 5.27 -0.60 -6.73
CA CYS A 279 5.14 -1.07 -5.36
C CYS A 279 4.91 0.12 -4.42
N LEU A 280 4.05 -0.05 -3.42
CA LEU A 280 3.72 1.01 -2.48
C LEU A 280 3.47 0.45 -1.09
N SER A 281 4.10 1.04 -0.09
CA SER A 281 3.72 0.88 1.31
C SER A 281 3.11 2.16 1.83
N ASN A 282 2.05 2.08 2.63
CA ASN A 282 1.48 3.21 3.34
C ASN A 282 1.05 2.84 4.75
N PHE A 283 1.10 3.82 5.62
CA PHE A 283 0.70 3.73 7.00
C PHE A 283 -0.26 4.86 7.32
N ALA A 284 -1.36 4.55 7.97
CA ALA A 284 -2.34 5.56 8.37
C ALA A 284 -2.85 5.27 9.79
N SER A 285 -3.27 6.31 10.52
CA SER A 285 -3.83 6.15 11.86
C SER A 285 -5.10 7.00 12.01
N ARG A 286 -6.18 6.35 12.46
CA ARG A 286 -7.46 6.98 12.79
C ARG A 286 -8.07 6.31 14.01
N ASN A 287 -8.61 7.09 14.94
CA ASN A 287 -9.37 6.59 16.10
C ASN A 287 -8.62 5.52 16.90
N GLY A 288 -7.31 5.64 17.02
CA GLY A 288 -6.47 4.69 17.74
C GLY A 288 -6.12 3.40 16.98
N MET A 289 -6.60 3.20 15.77
CA MET A 289 -6.25 2.11 14.87
C MET A 289 -5.16 2.57 13.90
N THR A 290 -4.05 1.86 13.84
CA THR A 290 -2.96 2.12 12.88
C THR A 290 -2.89 0.98 11.88
N LEU A 291 -3.08 1.29 10.60
CA LEU A 291 -3.11 0.32 9.51
C LEU A 291 -1.85 0.43 8.65
N ILE A 292 -1.33 -0.73 8.25
CA ILE A 292 -0.22 -0.92 7.30
C ILE A 292 -0.81 -1.52 6.02
N VAL A 293 -0.60 -0.86 4.90
CA VAL A 293 -0.93 -1.35 3.56
C VAL A 293 0.35 -1.55 2.77
N ILE A 294 0.52 -2.74 2.21
CA ILE A 294 1.57 -3.04 1.24
C ILE A 294 0.91 -3.53 -0.03
N THR A 295 1.25 -2.94 -1.16
CA THR A 295 0.82 -3.38 -2.49
C THR A 295 2.04 -3.56 -3.39
N LEU A 296 2.09 -4.68 -4.12
CA LEU A 296 3.21 -5.05 -4.99
C LEU A 296 2.70 -5.35 -6.39
N HIS A 297 3.49 -4.93 -7.39
CA HIS A 297 3.28 -5.20 -8.80
C HIS A 297 1.95 -4.65 -9.35
N ALA A 298 1.65 -3.38 -9.05
CA ALA A 298 0.59 -2.65 -9.75
C ALA A 298 1.11 -2.13 -11.10
N MET A 299 0.24 -2.02 -12.10
CA MET A 299 0.58 -1.59 -13.46
C MET A 299 1.27 -0.21 -13.48
N ASP A 300 0.83 0.72 -12.62
CA ASP A 300 1.47 2.03 -12.42
C ASP A 300 1.20 2.59 -11.02
N GLY A 301 1.81 3.75 -10.70
CA GLY A 301 1.71 4.35 -9.38
C GLY A 301 0.32 4.86 -9.01
N SER A 302 -0.56 5.18 -9.98
CA SER A 302 -1.92 5.63 -9.70
C SER A 302 -2.82 4.46 -9.28
N TYR A 303 -2.66 3.30 -9.89
CA TYR A 303 -3.33 2.07 -9.45
C TYR A 303 -2.86 1.63 -8.07
N ALA A 304 -1.54 1.66 -7.79
CA ALA A 304 -1.02 1.39 -6.46
C ALA A 304 -1.58 2.35 -5.41
N ALA A 305 -1.68 3.65 -5.73
CA ALA A 305 -2.25 4.66 -4.83
C ALA A 305 -3.75 4.41 -4.59
N GLN A 306 -4.52 4.09 -5.64
CA GLN A 306 -5.95 3.78 -5.51
C GLN A 306 -6.17 2.54 -4.66
N ASP A 307 -5.41 1.46 -4.87
CA ASP A 307 -5.48 0.24 -4.06
C ASP A 307 -5.22 0.53 -2.59
N ASN A 308 -4.22 1.38 -2.28
CA ASN A 308 -3.92 1.77 -0.92
C ASN A 308 -5.05 2.57 -0.26
N VAL A 309 -5.68 3.50 -0.98
CA VAL A 309 -6.87 4.25 -0.50
C VAL A 309 -8.00 3.27 -0.22
N ASP A 310 -8.30 2.38 -1.17
CA ASP A 310 -9.40 1.43 -1.05
C ASP A 310 -9.22 0.45 0.12
N LEU A 311 -7.99 -0.04 0.33
CA LEU A 311 -7.67 -0.94 1.43
C LEU A 311 -7.73 -0.24 2.80
N LEU A 312 -7.23 1.01 2.89
CA LEU A 312 -7.36 1.80 4.12
C LEU A 312 -8.84 2.09 4.44
N ASP A 313 -9.63 2.47 3.45
CA ASP A 313 -11.08 2.66 3.63
C ASP A 313 -11.78 1.36 4.01
N TYR A 314 -11.42 0.23 3.41
CA TYR A 314 -11.93 -1.08 3.79
C TYR A 314 -11.64 -1.37 5.27
N GLY A 315 -10.40 -1.15 5.74
CA GLY A 315 -10.01 -1.36 7.12
C GLY A 315 -10.80 -0.49 8.09
N TYR A 316 -10.79 0.83 7.91
CA TYR A 316 -11.46 1.76 8.82
C TYR A 316 -12.99 1.68 8.82
N ASN A 317 -13.61 1.29 7.73
CA ASN A 317 -15.07 1.22 7.64
C ASN A 317 -15.64 -0.09 8.16
N ASN A 318 -14.85 -1.17 8.17
CA ASN A 318 -15.37 -2.50 8.43
C ASN A 318 -14.87 -3.13 9.74
N PHE A 319 -13.86 -2.57 10.38
CA PHE A 319 -13.26 -3.14 11.59
C PHE A 319 -13.26 -2.17 12.76
N LYS A 320 -13.11 -2.72 13.95
CA LYS A 320 -12.96 -1.98 15.21
C LYS A 320 -11.92 -2.64 16.11
N LEU A 321 -11.18 -1.81 16.85
CA LEU A 321 -10.35 -2.24 17.96
C LEU A 321 -11.22 -2.45 19.20
N VAL A 322 -10.94 -3.49 19.94
CA VAL A 322 -11.59 -3.80 21.23
C VAL A 322 -10.50 -4.11 22.25
N ASP A 323 -10.57 -3.42 23.39
CA ASP A 323 -9.72 -3.74 24.54
C ASP A 323 -10.22 -5.03 25.18
N VAL A 324 -9.35 -6.02 25.32
CA VAL A 324 -9.63 -7.31 25.95
C VAL A 324 -8.70 -7.58 27.13
N GLY A 325 -7.67 -6.76 27.33
CA GLY A 325 -6.73 -6.85 28.43
C GLY A 325 -6.94 -5.77 29.47
N VAL A 326 -6.52 -6.03 30.70
CA VAL A 326 -6.45 -5.04 31.78
C VAL A 326 -4.98 -4.73 32.06
N ALA A 327 -4.60 -3.46 31.96
CA ALA A 327 -3.20 -3.01 32.01
C ALA A 327 -2.38 -3.55 33.18
N ASP A 328 -3.00 -3.76 34.34
CA ASP A 328 -2.33 -4.27 35.54
C ASP A 328 -1.80 -5.72 35.40
N TYR A 329 -2.31 -6.48 34.43
CA TYR A 329 -1.97 -7.89 34.25
C TYR A 329 -1.16 -8.18 32.99
N ILE A 330 -1.22 -7.30 31.97
CA ILE A 330 -0.64 -7.56 30.67
C ILE A 330 0.82 -7.05 30.57
N THR A 331 1.66 -7.81 29.86
CA THR A 331 3.01 -7.38 29.47
C THR A 331 2.96 -6.69 28.10
N SER A 332 2.16 -7.23 27.17
CA SER A 332 1.94 -6.63 25.85
C SER A 332 0.64 -7.16 25.21
N GLY A 333 0.22 -6.56 24.09
CA GLY A 333 -1.06 -6.86 23.45
C GLY A 333 -2.24 -6.22 24.19
N GLY A 334 -3.29 -7.01 24.47
CA GLY A 334 -4.48 -6.56 25.20
C GLY A 334 -5.54 -5.91 24.32
N LYS A 335 -5.36 -5.91 23.01
CA LYS A 335 -6.34 -5.47 22.03
C LYS A 335 -6.56 -6.56 20.98
N ILE A 336 -7.76 -6.60 20.46
CA ILE A 336 -8.13 -7.39 19.28
C ILE A 336 -8.77 -6.47 18.24
N ILE A 337 -8.64 -6.83 16.97
CA ILE A 337 -9.33 -6.15 15.88
C ILE A 337 -10.30 -7.13 15.22
N ILE A 338 -11.57 -6.77 15.21
CA ILE A 338 -12.66 -7.63 14.73
C ILE A 338 -13.59 -6.87 13.79
N PRO A 339 -14.40 -7.56 12.97
CA PRO A 339 -15.45 -6.90 12.19
C PRO A 339 -16.31 -5.98 13.07
N SER A 340 -16.69 -4.81 12.56
CA SER A 340 -17.50 -3.83 13.31
C SER A 340 -18.83 -4.38 13.80
N THR A 341 -19.35 -5.42 13.12
CA THR A 341 -20.60 -6.14 13.46
C THR A 341 -20.41 -7.23 14.50
N ALA A 342 -19.16 -7.66 14.79
CA ALA A 342 -18.84 -8.72 15.75
C ALA A 342 -18.67 -8.17 17.17
N ASP A 343 -18.65 -9.08 18.15
CA ASP A 343 -18.38 -8.79 19.57
C ASP A 343 -17.19 -9.64 20.04
N ALA A 344 -16.42 -9.21 21.04
CA ALA A 344 -15.30 -9.97 21.59
C ALA A 344 -15.70 -11.39 22.08
N LYS A 345 -16.95 -11.55 22.53
CA LYS A 345 -17.50 -12.86 22.92
C LYS A 345 -17.66 -13.85 21.75
N ASP A 346 -17.63 -13.37 20.52
CA ASP A 346 -17.70 -14.22 19.31
C ASP A 346 -16.34 -14.82 18.95
N CYS A 347 -15.28 -14.41 19.69
CA CYS A 347 -13.93 -14.94 19.54
C CYS A 347 -13.70 -16.19 20.40
N THR A 348 -12.90 -17.10 19.91
CA THR A 348 -12.29 -18.19 20.69
C THR A 348 -10.91 -17.76 21.17
N VAL A 349 -10.44 -18.34 22.28
CA VAL A 349 -9.12 -18.06 22.85
C VAL A 349 -8.33 -19.36 22.92
N GLU A 350 -7.13 -19.35 22.40
CA GLU A 350 -6.13 -20.40 22.58
C GLU A 350 -5.05 -19.90 23.52
N ILE A 351 -4.58 -20.75 24.42
CA ILE A 351 -3.56 -20.41 25.41
C ILE A 351 -2.28 -21.13 25.05
N GLU A 352 -1.22 -20.32 24.84
CA GLU A 352 0.13 -20.78 24.54
C GLU A 352 1.03 -20.46 25.74
N GLU A 353 1.81 -21.44 26.19
CA GLU A 353 2.81 -21.24 27.25
C GLU A 353 4.21 -21.42 26.67
N TYR A 354 5.13 -20.57 27.03
CA TYR A 354 6.54 -20.69 26.66
C TYR A 354 7.46 -20.09 27.73
N GLU A 355 8.73 -20.44 27.68
CA GLU A 355 9.77 -19.91 28.55
C GLU A 355 10.52 -18.79 27.84
N ASP A 356 10.47 -17.57 28.39
CA ASP A 356 11.27 -16.45 27.93
C ASP A 356 12.58 -16.40 28.74
N PRO A 357 13.76 -16.31 28.09
CA PRO A 357 15.04 -16.33 28.80
C PRO A 357 15.23 -15.22 29.83
N THR A 358 14.51 -14.11 29.71
CA THR A 358 14.64 -12.93 30.58
C THR A 358 13.43 -12.73 31.50
N ALA A 359 12.25 -13.02 31.04
CA ALA A 359 10.99 -12.79 31.75
C ALA A 359 10.44 -14.07 32.43
N GLY A 360 11.05 -15.25 32.15
CA GLY A 360 10.59 -16.54 32.71
C GLY A 360 9.35 -17.06 32.00
N LYS A 361 8.50 -17.78 32.74
CA LYS A 361 7.31 -18.41 32.17
C LYS A 361 6.29 -17.39 31.72
N MET A 362 5.97 -17.41 30.41
CA MET A 362 5.02 -16.52 29.76
C MET A 362 3.78 -17.27 29.29
N VAL A 363 2.65 -16.60 29.30
CA VAL A 363 1.36 -17.09 28.82
C VAL A 363 0.82 -16.11 27.80
N ASN A 364 0.51 -16.61 26.62
CA ASN A 364 -0.05 -15.85 25.50
C ASN A 364 -1.49 -16.32 25.23
N TRP A 365 -2.48 -15.47 25.45
CA TRP A 365 -3.87 -15.72 25.07
C TRP A 365 -4.09 -15.17 23.68
N VAL A 366 -4.21 -16.06 22.71
CA VAL A 366 -4.41 -15.71 21.30
C VAL A 366 -5.90 -15.78 20.97
N TYR A 367 -6.42 -14.68 20.46
CA TYR A 367 -7.84 -14.57 20.09
C TYR A 367 -8.03 -14.85 18.61
N TYR A 368 -9.07 -15.66 18.32
CA TYR A 368 -9.47 -16.02 16.96
C TYR A 368 -10.95 -15.68 16.72
N TYR A 369 -11.24 -15.04 15.59
CA TYR A 369 -12.60 -14.85 15.08
C TYR A 369 -12.77 -15.73 13.84
N SER A 370 -13.71 -16.68 13.88
CA SER A 370 -13.91 -17.68 12.80
C SER A 370 -12.62 -18.37 12.35
N GLY A 371 -11.73 -18.70 13.31
CA GLY A 371 -10.45 -19.33 13.04
C GLY A 371 -9.34 -18.39 12.52
N HIS A 372 -9.63 -17.11 12.37
CA HIS A 372 -8.65 -16.10 11.97
C HIS A 372 -8.12 -15.35 13.21
N ARG A 373 -6.78 -15.27 13.34
CA ARG A 373 -6.12 -14.58 14.46
C ARG A 373 -6.44 -13.09 14.43
N VAL A 374 -6.94 -12.55 15.56
CA VAL A 374 -7.38 -11.16 15.66
C VAL A 374 -6.67 -10.34 16.74
N GLY A 375 -5.72 -10.92 17.43
CA GLY A 375 -4.90 -10.27 18.43
C GLY A 375 -4.57 -11.20 19.59
N ASN A 376 -3.90 -10.68 20.60
CA ASN A 376 -3.47 -11.47 21.77
C ASN A 376 -3.28 -10.65 23.03
N ILE A 377 -3.17 -11.36 24.15
CA ILE A 377 -2.70 -10.82 25.44
C ILE A 377 -1.50 -11.65 25.87
N LEU A 378 -0.38 -10.98 26.11
CA LEU A 378 0.82 -11.60 26.66
C LEU A 378 0.99 -11.23 28.12
N MET A 379 1.20 -12.21 28.99
CA MET A 379 1.31 -12.07 30.44
C MET A 379 2.43 -12.95 30.98
N THR A 380 2.97 -12.63 32.17
CA THR A 380 3.70 -13.64 32.97
C THR A 380 2.73 -14.69 33.48
N ALA A 381 3.20 -15.88 33.79
CA ALA A 381 2.33 -16.95 34.32
C ALA A 381 1.58 -16.53 35.61
N GLU A 382 2.25 -15.79 36.50
CA GLU A 382 1.64 -15.25 37.72
C GLU A 382 0.49 -14.26 37.41
N ASN A 383 0.70 -13.39 36.45
CA ASN A 383 -0.31 -12.43 36.02
C ASN A 383 -1.48 -13.12 35.27
N ALA A 384 -1.23 -14.19 34.53
CA ALA A 384 -2.27 -14.94 33.86
C ALA A 384 -3.25 -15.58 34.85
N ASP A 385 -2.73 -16.21 35.91
CA ASP A 385 -3.54 -16.77 37.00
C ASP A 385 -4.37 -15.68 37.72
N ALA A 386 -3.74 -14.54 38.00
CA ALA A 386 -4.42 -13.41 38.64
C ALA A 386 -5.50 -12.78 37.73
N TYR A 387 -5.25 -12.70 36.44
CA TYR A 387 -6.18 -12.18 35.44
C TYR A 387 -7.41 -13.10 35.28
N GLU A 388 -7.20 -14.42 35.24
CA GLU A 388 -8.30 -15.39 35.20
C GLU A 388 -9.22 -15.23 36.43
N GLN A 389 -8.64 -15.10 37.63
CA GLN A 389 -9.41 -14.84 38.88
C GLN A 389 -10.16 -13.51 38.81
N TYR A 390 -9.57 -12.47 38.22
CA TYR A 390 -10.24 -11.19 37.98
C TYR A 390 -11.47 -11.35 37.10
N LEU A 391 -11.33 -12.04 35.96
CA LEU A 391 -12.43 -12.27 35.00
C LEU A 391 -13.58 -13.07 35.63
N LEU A 392 -13.28 -14.10 36.42
CA LEU A 392 -14.30 -14.85 37.16
C LEU A 392 -15.10 -13.97 38.12
N LYS A 393 -14.44 -13.08 38.89
CA LYS A 393 -15.11 -12.15 39.76
C LYS A 393 -15.98 -11.13 39.06
N GLU A 394 -15.53 -10.64 37.90
CA GLU A 394 -16.31 -9.68 37.08
C GLU A 394 -17.55 -10.35 36.49
N LYS A 395 -17.42 -11.61 36.05
CA LYS A 395 -18.55 -12.41 35.55
C LYS A 395 -19.61 -12.60 36.64
N GLU A 396 -19.23 -13.00 37.86
CA GLU A 396 -20.16 -13.12 38.99
C GLU A 396 -20.86 -11.82 39.34
N LYS A 397 -20.15 -10.69 39.27
CA LYS A 397 -20.76 -9.37 39.53
C LYS A 397 -21.80 -9.01 38.48
N THR A 398 -21.55 -9.34 37.23
CA THR A 398 -22.43 -9.08 36.11
C THR A 398 -23.70 -9.93 36.21
N GLU A 399 -23.55 -11.23 36.50
CA GLU A 399 -24.68 -12.16 36.71
C GLU A 399 -25.60 -11.70 37.85
N LYS A 400 -25.02 -11.33 39.01
CA LYS A 400 -25.78 -10.79 40.18
C LYS A 400 -26.51 -9.48 39.82
N LYS A 401 -25.94 -8.62 38.96
CA LYS A 401 -26.56 -7.39 38.54
C LYS A 401 -27.74 -7.60 37.60
N ASP A 402 -27.64 -8.60 36.73
CA ASP A 402 -28.71 -8.95 35.77
C ASP A 402 -29.85 -9.69 36.49
N GLU A 403 -29.57 -10.57 37.46
CA GLU A 403 -30.57 -11.16 38.34
C GLU A 403 -31.33 -10.09 39.16
N SER A 404 -30.62 -9.11 39.67
CA SER A 404 -31.23 -8.00 40.40
C SER A 404 -32.16 -7.12 39.57
N LYS A 405 -31.80 -6.92 38.25
CA LYS A 405 -32.63 -6.21 37.29
C LYS A 405 -33.86 -7.01 36.90
N ALA A 406 -33.70 -8.34 36.70
CA ALA A 406 -34.80 -9.26 36.39
C ALA A 406 -35.82 -9.33 37.52
N ASN A 407 -35.36 -9.40 38.79
CA ASN A 407 -36.21 -9.40 39.99
C ASN A 407 -36.94 -8.07 40.16
N LYS A 408 -36.31 -6.92 39.90
CA LYS A 408 -37.00 -5.60 39.91
C LYS A 408 -38.08 -5.50 38.84
N LYS A 409 -37.86 -6.10 37.65
CA LYS A 409 -38.83 -6.09 36.54
C LYS A 409 -40.03 -6.99 36.82
N ASN A 410 -39.85 -8.12 37.53
CA ASN A 410 -40.92 -9.01 37.96
C ASN A 410 -41.76 -8.43 39.11
N ASN A 411 -41.09 -7.74 40.11
CA ASN A 411 -41.86 -7.07 41.21
C ASN A 411 -42.69 -5.88 40.68
N ASN A 412 -42.23 -5.15 39.66
CA ASN A 412 -43.06 -4.11 39.02
C ASN A 412 -44.22 -4.64 38.22
N LYS A 413 -44.11 -5.86 37.65
CA LYS A 413 -45.24 -6.52 36.96
C LYS A 413 -46.32 -7.02 37.94
N ASN A 414 -45.93 -7.52 39.10
CA ASN A 414 -46.86 -8.00 40.15
C ASN A 414 -47.57 -6.86 40.89
N ASN A 415 -46.95 -5.67 40.98
CA ASN A 415 -47.60 -4.49 41.59
C ASN A 415 -48.61 -3.79 40.62
N ASN A 416 -48.46 -3.97 39.31
CA ASN A 416 -49.44 -3.42 38.34
C ASN A 416 -50.69 -4.32 38.16
N THR A 417 -50.64 -5.63 38.54
CA THR A 417 -51.77 -6.56 38.46
C THR A 417 -52.62 -6.52 39.74
N LYS A 418 -52.20 -5.86 40.82
CA LYS A 418 -52.97 -5.69 42.07
C LYS A 418 -53.76 -4.37 42.17
N LYS A 419 -53.73 -3.49 41.15
CA LYS A 419 -54.39 -2.19 41.14
C LYS A 419 -55.60 -2.09 40.19
N THR A 420 -56.10 -3.20 39.65
CA THR A 420 -57.21 -3.20 38.72
C THR A 420 -58.46 -3.93 39.17
N ASP A 421 -58.57 -4.28 40.48
CA ASP A 421 -59.83 -4.83 41.04
C ASP A 421 -60.20 -4.09 42.30
N GLU A 422 -60.73 -2.88 42.20
CA GLU A 422 -61.69 -2.25 43.14
C GLU A 422 -61.97 -0.81 42.64
N SER A 423 -63.10 -0.62 42.05
CA SER A 423 -64.17 0.38 42.25
C SER A 423 -64.88 0.66 40.90
N SER A 424 -66.00 -0.03 40.77
CA SER A 424 -67.12 0.45 40.00
C SER A 424 -68.04 1.23 40.96
N ALA A 425 -68.45 2.39 40.54
CA ALA A 425 -69.68 3.10 40.71
C ALA A 425 -69.47 4.60 41.04
N ASP A 426 -70.00 5.35 40.24
CA ASP A 426 -71.10 6.29 40.26
C ASP A 426 -70.81 7.70 39.68
N SER A 427 -71.65 8.04 38.74
CA SER A 427 -72.23 9.36 38.40
C SER A 427 -71.36 10.59 38.19
N GLY A 428 -71.40 11.15 37.00
CA GLY A 428 -72.37 12.20 36.69
C GLY A 428 -71.76 13.56 36.42
N LYS A 429 -72.04 14.07 35.24
CA LYS A 429 -72.22 15.48 34.84
C LYS A 429 -70.94 16.38 34.66
N SER A 430 -70.77 16.71 33.38
CA SER A 430 -71.11 18.01 32.78
C SER A 430 -70.12 19.15 32.85
N SER A 431 -69.90 19.65 31.68
CA SER A 431 -69.69 21.04 31.21
C SER A 431 -68.19 21.45 31.10
N SER A 432 -67.79 21.58 29.88
CA SER A 432 -67.75 22.79 29.05
C SER A 432 -66.58 23.71 29.31
N VAL A 433 -65.86 23.95 28.30
CA VAL A 433 -65.66 25.16 27.50
C VAL A 433 -64.23 25.75 27.47
N LYS A 434 -63.76 25.87 26.24
CA LYS A 434 -62.87 26.88 25.60
C LYS A 434 -61.41 26.88 25.96
N ALA A 435 -60.60 26.89 25.05
CA ALA A 435 -60.29 27.55 23.77
C ALA A 435 -58.93 28.21 23.82
N GLY A 436 -58.21 28.17 22.77
CA GLY A 436 -57.19 29.11 22.38
C GLY A 436 -55.95 28.40 21.81
N THR A 437 -55.93 28.18 20.52
CA THR A 437 -55.26 28.92 19.40
C THR A 437 -53.76 28.82 19.49
N GLU A 438 -53.14 28.39 18.54
CA GLU A 438 -52.74 28.59 17.14
C GLU A 438 -51.22 28.26 17.10
N ASN A 439 -50.58 27.74 16.13
CA ASN A 439 -50.63 27.73 14.68
C ASN A 439 -49.67 26.63 14.16
N ALA A 440 -50.11 25.90 13.20
CA ALA A 440 -49.75 25.87 11.79
C ALA A 440 -48.30 25.35 11.54
N GLY A 441 -48.13 24.39 10.77
CA GLY A 441 -48.48 23.81 9.52
C GLY A 441 -47.27 23.01 9.09
N THR A 442 -47.25 22.13 8.28
CA THR A 442 -47.96 21.62 7.16
C THR A 442 -47.44 20.22 6.86
N ASP A 443 -48.37 19.30 6.67
CA ASP A 443 -48.17 18.00 6.04
C ASP A 443 -47.75 18.15 4.57
N GLU A 444 -46.89 17.28 4.09
CA GLU A 444 -47.03 16.74 2.73
C GLU A 444 -46.56 15.28 2.68
N SER A 445 -47.56 14.43 2.70
CA SER A 445 -47.51 13.07 2.21
C SER A 445 -47.37 13.09 0.69
N ASN A 446 -46.48 12.31 0.08
CA ASN A 446 -46.65 11.92 -1.32
C ASN A 446 -46.36 10.44 -1.56
N GLU A 447 -47.36 9.89 -2.20
CA GLU A 447 -47.55 8.51 -2.59
C GLU A 447 -46.49 8.01 -3.58
N ILE A 448 -46.22 6.72 -3.45
CA ILE A 448 -45.47 5.88 -4.39
C ILE A 448 -46.34 5.68 -5.64
N SER A 449 -45.87 6.17 -6.78
CA SER A 449 -46.40 5.81 -8.10
C SER A 449 -45.31 5.15 -8.93
N SER A 450 -45.61 3.92 -9.32
CA SER A 450 -44.87 3.08 -10.24
C SER A 450 -44.70 3.74 -11.61
N GLY A 451 -43.44 3.95 -12.06
CA GLY A 451 -43.09 4.43 -13.41
C GLY A 451 -42.07 3.52 -14.06
N LYS A 452 -42.50 2.89 -15.13
CA LYS A 452 -41.79 1.94 -15.99
C LYS A 452 -40.45 2.43 -16.52
N VAL A 453 -39.48 1.49 -16.52
CA VAL A 453 -38.26 1.42 -17.31
C VAL A 453 -38.44 1.84 -18.78
N THR A 454 -37.78 2.92 -19.18
CA THR A 454 -37.37 3.19 -20.57
C THR A 454 -36.19 4.15 -20.58
N ALA A 455 -34.97 3.61 -20.47
CA ALA A 455 -33.74 4.37 -20.75
C ALA A 455 -32.55 3.43 -21.09
N GLU A 456 -32.72 2.69 -22.18
CA GLU A 456 -31.61 1.95 -22.79
C GLU A 456 -31.59 2.20 -24.30
N LYS A 457 -31.14 3.38 -24.74
CA LYS A 457 -30.80 3.60 -26.16
C LYS A 457 -29.90 4.80 -26.46
N ASN A 458 -29.46 5.57 -25.47
CA ASN A 458 -28.62 6.76 -25.75
C ASN A 458 -27.14 6.67 -25.34
N GLN A 459 -26.68 5.57 -24.75
CA GLN A 459 -25.25 5.45 -24.39
C GLN A 459 -24.37 4.93 -25.54
N ASP A 460 -24.89 4.11 -26.45
CA ASP A 460 -24.10 3.55 -27.55
C ASP A 460 -23.63 4.58 -28.60
N GLY A 461 -24.38 5.63 -28.81
CA GLY A 461 -24.03 6.70 -29.77
C GLY A 461 -22.85 7.55 -29.31
N ASN A 462 -22.73 7.76 -27.99
CA ASN A 462 -21.71 8.61 -27.40
C ASN A 462 -20.35 7.89 -27.32
N ILE A 463 -20.36 6.59 -27.00
CA ILE A 463 -19.14 5.75 -26.93
C ILE A 463 -18.52 5.58 -28.31
N ARG A 464 -19.32 5.35 -29.36
CA ARG A 464 -18.83 5.26 -30.74
C ARG A 464 -18.25 6.57 -31.27
N SER A 465 -18.80 7.72 -30.85
CA SER A 465 -18.26 9.04 -31.19
C SER A 465 -16.91 9.30 -30.51
N ILE A 466 -16.77 8.94 -29.23
CA ILE A 466 -15.54 9.07 -28.47
C ILE A 466 -14.45 8.13 -29.03
N LEU A 467 -14.77 6.87 -29.31
CA LEU A 467 -13.85 5.93 -29.94
C LEU A 467 -13.35 6.42 -31.30
N LYS A 468 -14.20 6.99 -32.15
CA LYS A 468 -13.79 7.60 -33.42
C LYS A 468 -12.80 8.75 -33.23
N LYS A 469 -13.02 9.62 -32.24
CA LYS A 469 -12.10 10.75 -31.93
C LYS A 469 -10.75 10.24 -31.42
N ILE A 470 -10.73 9.19 -30.59
CA ILE A 470 -9.51 8.57 -30.09
C ILE A 470 -8.71 7.94 -31.25
N ILE A 471 -9.37 7.19 -32.14
CA ILE A 471 -8.71 6.58 -33.30
C ILE A 471 -8.12 7.65 -34.24
N ILE A 472 -8.86 8.72 -34.51
CA ILE A 472 -8.35 9.85 -35.32
C ILE A 472 -7.16 10.51 -34.65
N GLY A 473 -7.19 10.71 -33.33
CA GLY A 473 -6.06 11.26 -32.57
C GLY A 473 -4.82 10.38 -32.64
N LEU A 474 -5.00 9.06 -32.55
CA LEU A 474 -3.91 8.08 -32.62
C LEU A 474 -3.26 8.06 -34.02
N VAL A 475 -4.07 8.15 -35.07
CA VAL A 475 -3.58 8.23 -36.47
C VAL A 475 -2.78 9.51 -36.69
N ILE A 476 -3.27 10.64 -36.18
CA ILE A 476 -2.54 11.92 -36.28
C ILE A 476 -1.22 11.85 -35.51
N PHE A 477 -1.21 11.27 -34.31
CA PHE A 477 0.00 11.09 -33.51
C PHE A 477 1.05 10.23 -34.25
N ILE A 478 0.64 9.11 -34.85
CA ILE A 478 1.54 8.25 -35.63
C ILE A 478 2.12 9.01 -36.81
N ILE A 479 1.33 9.82 -37.53
CA ILE A 479 1.81 10.62 -38.63
C ILE A 479 2.85 11.65 -38.19
N VAL A 480 2.60 12.35 -37.10
CA VAL A 480 3.53 13.36 -36.55
C VAL A 480 4.82 12.69 -36.08
N PHE A 481 4.72 11.52 -35.44
CA PHE A 481 5.88 10.74 -34.98
C PHE A 481 6.75 10.27 -36.15
N VAL A 482 6.14 9.78 -37.25
CA VAL A 482 6.88 9.36 -38.46
C VAL A 482 7.59 10.56 -39.13
N ILE A 483 6.94 11.72 -39.15
CA ILE A 483 7.57 12.93 -39.71
C ILE A 483 8.76 13.38 -38.84
N ALA A 484 8.61 13.37 -37.48
CA ALA A 484 9.68 13.71 -36.57
C ALA A 484 10.87 12.76 -36.64
N MET A 485 10.63 11.45 -36.73
CA MET A 485 11.69 10.44 -36.93
C MET A 485 12.41 10.62 -38.28
N SER A 486 11.66 10.90 -39.35
CA SER A 486 12.24 11.15 -40.68
C SER A 486 13.14 12.39 -40.70
N THR A 487 12.75 13.45 -40.02
CA THR A 487 13.56 14.66 -39.91
C THR A 487 14.81 14.42 -39.07
N ALA A 488 14.70 13.71 -37.94
CA ALA A 488 15.84 13.34 -37.11
C ALA A 488 16.87 12.49 -37.87
N LEU A 489 16.42 11.49 -38.63
CA LEU A 489 17.27 10.64 -39.48
C LEU A 489 17.97 11.48 -40.56
N ASN A 490 17.30 12.46 -41.16
CA ASN A 490 17.91 13.34 -42.16
C ASN A 490 18.99 14.25 -41.53
N ILE A 491 18.80 14.73 -40.33
CA ILE A 491 19.81 15.50 -39.60
C ILE A 491 21.05 14.66 -39.33
N ILE A 492 20.87 13.40 -38.87
CA ILE A 492 21.97 12.47 -38.62
C ILE A 492 22.73 12.15 -39.89
N ARG A 493 22.02 11.86 -41.00
CA ARG A 493 22.65 11.61 -42.32
C ARG A 493 23.45 12.81 -42.81
N ASN A 494 22.93 14.03 -42.63
CA ASN A 494 23.63 15.25 -43.04
C ASN A 494 24.85 15.54 -42.14
N LYS A 495 24.81 15.26 -40.83
CA LYS A 495 25.98 15.32 -39.94
C LYS A 495 27.06 14.32 -40.37
N LYS A 496 26.69 13.06 -40.69
CA LYS A 496 27.63 12.04 -41.21
C LYS A 496 28.29 12.48 -42.52
N ARG A 497 27.52 13.06 -43.47
CA ARG A 497 28.04 13.57 -44.77
C ARG A 497 29.02 14.75 -44.55
N ARG A 498 28.74 15.68 -43.64
CA ARG A 498 29.64 16.81 -43.28
C ARG A 498 30.94 16.32 -42.62
N ARG A 499 30.89 15.28 -41.74
CA ARG A 499 32.08 14.66 -41.15
C ARG A 499 32.95 13.94 -42.17
N LYS A 500 32.37 13.21 -43.15
CA LYS A 500 33.13 12.60 -44.26
C LYS A 500 33.78 13.61 -45.20
N LYS A 501 33.12 14.75 -45.49
CA LYS A 501 33.72 15.83 -46.30
C LYS A 501 34.89 16.54 -45.59
N ARG A 502 34.82 16.69 -44.21
CA ARG A 502 35.95 17.24 -43.47
C ARG A 502 37.16 16.31 -43.36
N LYS A 503 36.95 14.98 -43.31
CA LYS A 503 38.07 14.00 -43.34
C LYS A 503 38.72 13.82 -44.71
N ARG A 504 38.10 14.25 -45.83
CA ARG A 504 38.69 14.21 -47.16
C ARG A 504 39.42 15.51 -47.52
N ARG A 505 39.39 16.55 -46.67
CA ARG A 505 40.07 17.83 -46.87
C ARG A 505 41.26 18.01 -45.92
N LYS A 506 41.57 17.04 -45.07
CA LYS A 506 42.80 16.85 -44.35
C LYS A 506 43.58 15.68 -45.01
#